data_b4a93a750ee4f48649b0763eec9da77a
#
_entry.id   b4a93a750ee4f48649b0763eec9da77a
#
_cell.length_a   1.000
_cell.length_b   1.000
_cell.length_c   1.000
_cell.angle_alpha   90.00
_cell.angle_beta   90.00
_cell.angle_gamma   90.00
#
_symmetry.space_group_name_H-M   'P 1'
#
loop_
_entity.id
_entity.type
_entity.pdbx_description
1 polymer ?
#
loop_
_entity_poly.entity_id
_entity_poly.type
_entity_poly.pdbx_seq_one_letter_code
_entity_poly.pdbx_strand_id
1 'polypeptide(L)'
;MTRLARHITLVIAIYTLAILFLGFAAGRASAQTNHHPHHDFYRGWMQPGVSPPASCCNARITAQGVEVGDCEPTEARLIAGRWYARLPHAGAFIEVPDGKILREKNPTQGGVDAHLCWTPSRGVLCFVPPFGGG
;
A
#
# COMPACT_ATOMS: atom_id res chain seq x y z
N MET A 1 42.66 -24.68 34.16
CA MET A 1 42.22 -24.24 32.82
C MET A 1 43.40 -23.64 32.10
N THR A 2 43.81 -24.25 31.02
CA THR A 2 44.98 -23.85 30.24
C THR A 2 44.71 -22.53 29.50
N ARG A 3 45.73 -21.71 29.30
CA ARG A 3 45.62 -20.43 28.55
C ARG A 3 44.95 -20.63 27.19
N LEU A 4 45.19 -21.76 26.55
CA LEU A 4 44.60 -22.12 25.26
C LEU A 4 43.06 -22.25 25.34
N ALA A 5 42.53 -22.88 26.40
CA ALA A 5 41.09 -23.02 26.55
C ALA A 5 40.37 -21.64 26.71
N ARG A 6 40.98 -20.71 27.41
CA ARG A 6 40.46 -19.35 27.58
C ARG A 6 40.41 -18.61 26.24
N HIS A 7 41.46 -18.73 25.41
CA HIS A 7 41.45 -18.08 24.08
C HIS A 7 40.37 -18.64 23.16
N ILE A 8 40.19 -19.96 23.15
CA ILE A 8 39.15 -20.59 22.32
C ILE A 8 37.76 -20.13 22.76
N THR A 9 37.48 -20.09 24.07
CA THR A 9 36.18 -19.64 24.58
C THR A 9 35.90 -18.16 24.18
N LEU A 10 36.90 -17.30 24.28
CA LEU A 10 36.76 -15.90 23.95
C LEU A 10 36.49 -15.68 22.45
N VAL A 11 37.16 -16.41 21.59
CA VAL A 11 36.96 -16.36 20.13
C VAL A 11 35.53 -16.82 19.78
N ILE A 12 35.07 -17.91 20.35
CA ILE A 12 33.70 -18.42 20.11
C ILE A 12 32.66 -17.39 20.58
N ALA A 13 32.85 -16.76 21.74
CA ALA A 13 31.94 -15.75 22.25
C ALA A 13 31.85 -14.52 21.35
N ILE A 14 32.98 -14.06 20.81
CA ILE A 14 33.01 -12.92 19.86
C ILE A 14 32.28 -13.27 18.56
N TYR A 15 32.52 -14.46 18.00
CA TYR A 15 31.84 -14.90 16.78
C TYR A 15 30.32 -15.05 16.97
N THR A 16 29.88 -15.64 18.08
CA THR A 16 28.43 -15.74 18.36
C THR A 16 27.78 -14.38 18.54
N LEU A 17 28.45 -13.45 19.21
CA LEU A 17 27.96 -12.08 19.37
C LEU A 17 27.86 -11.35 18.03
N ALA A 18 28.87 -11.50 17.16
CA ALA A 18 28.87 -10.91 15.83
C ALA A 18 27.76 -11.46 14.94
N ILE A 19 27.48 -12.77 14.98
CA ILE A 19 26.37 -13.38 14.22
C ILE A 19 25.02 -12.89 14.74
N LEU A 20 24.84 -12.75 16.05
CA LEU A 20 23.63 -12.19 16.64
C LEU A 20 23.41 -10.73 16.21
N PHE A 21 24.44 -9.91 16.22
CA PHE A 21 24.35 -8.52 15.77
C PHE A 21 24.04 -8.38 14.27
N LEU A 22 24.65 -9.21 13.43
CA LEU A 22 24.35 -9.25 11.98
C LEU A 22 22.92 -9.74 11.70
N GLY A 23 22.41 -10.67 12.45
CA GLY A 23 21.03 -11.15 12.35
C GLY A 23 20.00 -10.07 12.73
N PHE A 24 20.29 -9.23 13.73
CA PHE A 24 19.42 -8.12 14.11
C PHE A 24 19.41 -6.96 13.10
N ALA A 25 20.52 -6.74 12.39
CA ALA A 25 20.60 -5.70 11.37
C ALA A 25 19.84 -6.06 10.10
N ALA A 26 19.74 -7.34 9.75
CA ALA A 26 19.02 -7.80 8.55
C ALA A 26 17.49 -7.75 8.69
N GLY A 27 16.95 -7.66 9.91
CA GLY A 27 15.50 -7.69 10.16
C GLY A 27 14.78 -6.34 10.00
N ARG A 28 15.45 -5.25 9.65
CA ARG A 28 14.85 -3.91 9.56
C ARG A 28 14.71 -3.33 8.16
N ALA A 29 15.01 -4.08 7.13
CA ALA A 29 14.97 -3.60 5.75
C ALA A 29 13.87 -4.28 4.94
N SER A 30 12.60 -4.12 5.30
CA SER A 30 11.54 -4.46 4.35
C SER A 30 10.18 -3.93 4.75
N ALA A 31 10.03 -2.63 4.79
CA ALA A 31 8.72 -2.01 4.90
C ALA A 31 8.52 -0.85 3.90
N GLN A 32 9.31 -0.78 2.82
CA GLN A 32 9.23 0.38 1.94
C GLN A 32 9.49 0.07 0.47
N THR A 33 9.05 -1.05 -0.05
CA THR A 33 9.31 -1.36 -1.45
C THR A 33 8.07 -1.75 -2.22
N ASN A 34 7.02 -0.95 -2.18
CA ASN A 34 6.03 -0.93 -3.24
C ASN A 34 5.42 0.47 -3.32
N HIS A 35 6.26 1.50 -3.46
CA HIS A 35 5.77 2.77 -3.92
C HIS A 35 5.36 2.60 -5.38
N HIS A 36 4.08 2.44 -5.58
CA HIS A 36 3.49 2.51 -6.90
C HIS A 36 3.97 3.82 -7.56
N PRO A 37 4.43 3.82 -8.83
CA PRO A 37 4.99 5.01 -9.48
C PRO A 37 4.04 6.21 -9.51
N HIS A 38 2.77 6.01 -9.18
CA HIS A 38 1.75 7.05 -9.13
C HIS A 38 1.41 7.55 -7.72
N HIS A 39 2.15 7.11 -6.68
CA HIS A 39 1.84 7.47 -5.30
C HIS A 39 1.77 9.00 -5.05
N ASP A 40 2.67 9.77 -5.67
CA ASP A 40 2.67 11.22 -5.54
C ASP A 40 1.42 11.86 -6.17
N PHE A 41 0.85 11.21 -7.16
CA PHE A 41 -0.37 11.66 -7.82
C PHE A 41 -1.58 11.50 -6.90
N TYR A 42 -1.65 10.40 -6.13
CA TYR A 42 -2.78 10.10 -5.25
C TYR A 42 -2.84 10.98 -4.00
N ARG A 43 -1.74 11.65 -3.64
CA ARG A 43 -1.67 12.51 -2.43
C ARG A 43 -2.69 13.64 -2.43
N GLY A 44 -3.02 14.17 -3.60
CA GLY A 44 -3.99 15.24 -3.76
C GLY A 44 -5.45 14.79 -3.72
N TRP A 45 -5.71 13.50 -3.81
CA TRP A 45 -7.07 13.00 -3.89
C TRP A 45 -7.74 12.98 -2.52
N MET A 46 -8.91 13.62 -2.44
CA MET A 46 -9.70 13.73 -1.22
C MET A 46 -10.99 12.93 -1.33
N GLN A 47 -11.37 12.28 -0.24
CA GLN A 47 -12.60 11.49 -0.17
C GLN A 47 -13.81 12.40 -0.32
N PRO A 48 -14.71 12.14 -1.30
CA PRO A 48 -15.90 12.94 -1.48
C PRO A 48 -16.83 12.88 -0.26
N GLY A 49 -17.40 14.01 0.12
CA GLY A 49 -18.42 14.07 1.17
C GLY A 49 -17.94 13.77 2.59
N VAL A 50 -16.63 13.77 2.83
CA VAL A 50 -16.05 13.53 4.17
C VAL A 50 -15.64 14.84 4.82
N SER A 51 -16.08 15.08 6.06
CA SER A 51 -15.73 16.26 6.86
C SER A 51 -15.23 15.82 8.23
N PRO A 52 -14.02 16.26 8.68
CA PRO A 52 -13.05 17.04 7.93
C PRO A 52 -12.51 16.28 6.70
N PRO A 53 -11.95 17.01 5.71
CA PRO A 53 -11.42 16.38 4.51
C PRO A 53 -10.38 15.30 4.83
N ALA A 54 -10.52 14.14 4.23
CA ALA A 54 -9.62 13.01 4.39
C ALA A 54 -9.04 12.60 3.03
N SER A 55 -7.75 12.26 3.00
CA SER A 55 -7.11 11.75 1.79
C SER A 55 -7.69 10.40 1.40
N CYS A 56 -7.79 10.14 0.09
CA CYS A 56 -8.10 8.82 -0.45
C CYS A 56 -6.98 7.82 -0.14
N CYS A 57 -5.75 8.30 -0.19
CA CYS A 57 -4.54 7.51 -0.01
C CYS A 57 -3.94 7.83 1.38
N ASN A 58 -4.46 7.15 2.39
CA ASN A 58 -3.97 7.25 3.77
C ASN A 58 -3.44 5.89 4.19
N ALA A 59 -2.31 5.48 3.64
CA ALA A 59 -1.58 4.35 4.16
C ALA A 59 -1.10 4.67 5.57
N ARG A 60 -1.81 4.21 6.60
CA ARG A 60 -1.32 4.20 7.97
C ARG A 60 -0.93 2.80 8.33
N ILE A 61 0.35 2.63 8.55
CA ILE A 61 0.85 1.46 9.28
C ILE A 61 0.63 1.76 10.75
N THR A 62 -0.33 1.08 11.36
CA THR A 62 -0.46 1.13 12.83
C THR A 62 0.51 0.14 13.46
N ALA A 63 0.96 0.42 14.68
CA ALA A 63 1.88 -0.46 15.42
C ALA A 63 1.30 -1.85 15.71
N GLN A 64 0.00 -2.05 15.50
CA GLN A 64 -0.72 -3.28 15.82
C GLN A 64 -1.39 -3.97 14.63
N GLY A 65 -1.29 -3.40 13.45
CA GLY A 65 -1.90 -4.01 12.27
C GLY A 65 -1.89 -3.04 11.09
N VAL A 66 -1.59 -3.59 9.96
CA VAL A 66 -1.50 -2.83 8.71
C VAL A 66 -2.91 -2.64 8.18
N GLU A 67 -3.56 -1.52 8.47
CA GLU A 67 -4.66 -1.07 7.64
C GLU A 67 -4.08 -0.21 6.53
N VAL A 68 -3.71 -0.84 5.44
CA VAL A 68 -3.20 -0.14 4.27
C VAL A 68 -4.39 0.23 3.39
N GLY A 69 -4.83 1.47 3.47
CA GLY A 69 -5.60 2.07 2.40
C GLY A 69 -4.61 2.41 1.30
N ASP A 70 -4.62 1.68 0.22
CA ASP A 70 -3.74 1.95 -0.91
C ASP A 70 -4.54 2.35 -2.14
N CYS A 71 -3.91 3.20 -2.96
CA CYS A 71 -4.44 3.59 -4.25
C CYS A 71 -3.59 2.93 -5.33
N GLU A 72 -4.24 2.19 -6.22
CA GLU A 72 -3.53 1.49 -7.29
C GLU A 72 -4.33 1.47 -8.59
N PRO A 73 -3.67 1.30 -9.73
CA PRO A 73 -4.35 1.05 -10.98
C PRO A 73 -5.12 -0.27 -10.90
N THR A 74 -6.28 -0.30 -11.52
CA THR A 74 -7.12 -1.49 -11.56
C THR A 74 -7.95 -1.59 -12.82
N GLU A 75 -8.34 -2.80 -13.16
CA GLU A 75 -9.35 -3.04 -14.19
C GLU A 75 -10.71 -2.57 -13.70
N ALA A 76 -11.42 -1.83 -14.53
CA ALA A 76 -12.79 -1.44 -14.23
C ALA A 76 -13.73 -1.69 -15.40
N ARG A 77 -15.01 -1.86 -15.09
CA ARG A 77 -16.07 -2.12 -16.07
C ARG A 77 -17.28 -1.24 -15.78
N LEU A 78 -17.85 -0.66 -16.81
CA LEU A 78 -19.12 0.05 -16.72
C LEU A 78 -20.24 -0.92 -17.12
N ILE A 79 -21.09 -1.28 -16.18
CA ILE A 79 -22.20 -2.22 -16.39
C ILE A 79 -23.49 -1.52 -15.99
N ALA A 80 -24.41 -1.38 -16.92
CA ALA A 80 -25.70 -0.71 -16.70
C ALA A 80 -25.57 0.67 -16.02
N GLY A 81 -24.56 1.45 -16.42
CA GLY A 81 -24.31 2.78 -15.88
C GLY A 81 -23.61 2.82 -14.53
N ARG A 82 -23.19 1.69 -13.97
CA ARG A 82 -22.47 1.58 -12.70
C ARG A 82 -21.06 1.08 -12.92
N TRP A 83 -20.11 1.65 -12.20
CA TRP A 83 -18.73 1.20 -12.23
C TRP A 83 -18.52 0.02 -11.30
N TYR A 84 -17.76 -0.96 -11.80
CA TYR A 84 -17.24 -2.09 -11.05
C TYR A 84 -15.74 -2.08 -11.19
N ALA A 85 -15.02 -2.11 -10.07
CA ALA A 85 -13.57 -2.13 -10.03
C ALA A 85 -13.07 -3.46 -9.47
N ARG A 86 -11.97 -3.96 -10.01
CA ARG A 86 -11.35 -5.17 -9.54
C ARG A 86 -10.60 -4.90 -8.26
N LEU A 87 -10.90 -5.65 -7.20
CA LEU A 87 -10.16 -5.54 -5.95
C LEU A 87 -8.72 -6.03 -6.14
N PRO A 88 -7.74 -5.22 -5.74
CA PRO A 88 -6.36 -5.66 -5.65
C PRO A 88 -6.27 -6.92 -4.81
N HIS A 89 -5.40 -7.84 -5.19
CA HIS A 89 -5.14 -9.11 -4.49
C HIS A 89 -6.32 -10.10 -4.36
N ALA A 90 -7.57 -9.67 -4.51
CA ALA A 90 -8.73 -10.58 -4.39
C ALA A 90 -9.29 -11.02 -5.75
N GLY A 91 -8.98 -10.32 -6.81
CA GLY A 91 -9.46 -10.64 -8.18
C GLY A 91 -10.96 -10.46 -8.41
N ALA A 92 -11.74 -10.19 -7.36
CA ALA A 92 -13.16 -9.96 -7.45
C ALA A 92 -13.48 -8.53 -7.89
N PHE A 93 -14.55 -8.35 -8.65
CA PHE A 93 -15.10 -7.04 -8.96
C PHE A 93 -16.09 -6.61 -7.88
N ILE A 94 -15.97 -5.36 -7.43
CA ILE A 94 -16.92 -4.74 -6.51
C ILE A 94 -17.58 -3.54 -7.17
N GLU A 95 -18.83 -3.27 -6.83
CA GLU A 95 -19.52 -2.06 -7.25
C GLU A 95 -18.87 -0.84 -6.60
N VAL A 96 -18.64 0.19 -7.39
CA VAL A 96 -18.13 1.49 -6.93
C VAL A 96 -19.33 2.39 -6.66
N PRO A 97 -19.52 2.86 -5.43
CA PRO A 97 -20.59 3.82 -5.13
C PRO A 97 -20.37 5.13 -5.91
N ASP A 98 -21.41 5.70 -6.50
CA ASP A 98 -21.35 6.94 -7.28
C ASP A 98 -20.69 8.10 -6.51
N GLY A 99 -20.98 8.20 -5.21
CA GLY A 99 -20.40 9.20 -4.33
C GLY A 99 -18.91 9.03 -4.04
N LYS A 100 -18.26 7.99 -4.59
CA LYS A 100 -16.81 7.75 -4.46
C LYS A 100 -16.04 7.99 -5.75
N ILE A 101 -16.74 8.35 -6.82
CA ILE A 101 -16.14 8.63 -8.11
C ILE A 101 -15.57 10.05 -8.10
N LEU A 102 -14.27 10.16 -8.37
CA LEU A 102 -13.58 11.44 -8.49
C LEU A 102 -13.57 11.90 -9.96
N ARG A 103 -13.59 13.21 -10.15
CA ARG A 103 -13.37 13.86 -11.45
C ARG A 103 -11.93 14.32 -11.64
N GLU A 104 -11.01 13.59 -11.02
CA GLU A 104 -9.59 13.89 -11.08
C GLU A 104 -8.99 13.39 -12.40
N LYS A 105 -7.87 14.01 -12.77
CA LYS A 105 -7.12 13.56 -13.94
C LYS A 105 -6.56 12.16 -13.67
N ASN A 106 -6.82 11.24 -14.60
CA ASN A 106 -6.27 9.89 -14.53
C ASN A 106 -4.74 9.95 -14.75
N PRO A 107 -3.92 9.41 -13.82
CA PRO A 107 -2.46 9.47 -13.91
C PRO A 107 -1.86 8.53 -14.96
N THR A 108 -2.58 7.49 -15.36
CA THR A 108 -2.10 6.56 -16.39
C THR A 108 -2.09 7.22 -17.76
N GLN A 109 -1.00 7.09 -18.49
CA GLN A 109 -0.91 7.59 -19.87
C GLN A 109 -2.00 6.94 -20.72
N GLY A 110 -2.77 7.79 -21.42
CA GLY A 110 -3.91 7.34 -22.20
C GLY A 110 -5.16 6.99 -21.37
N GLY A 111 -5.07 7.04 -20.04
CA GLY A 111 -6.21 6.81 -19.16
C GLY A 111 -6.85 5.43 -19.28
N VAL A 112 -6.07 4.40 -19.67
CA VAL A 112 -6.58 3.06 -19.97
C VAL A 112 -6.98 2.27 -18.71
N ASP A 113 -6.28 2.51 -17.59
CA ASP A 113 -6.60 1.88 -16.31
C ASP A 113 -7.46 2.80 -15.46
N ALA A 114 -8.35 2.23 -14.67
CA ALA A 114 -8.97 2.93 -13.58
C ALA A 114 -8.02 2.97 -12.38
N HIS A 115 -8.30 3.82 -11.40
CA HIS A 115 -7.57 3.84 -10.14
C HIS A 115 -8.55 3.69 -8.99
N LEU A 116 -8.25 2.74 -8.09
CA LEU A 116 -9.07 2.42 -6.93
C LEU A 116 -8.28 2.66 -5.65
N CYS A 117 -8.85 3.45 -4.76
CA CYS A 117 -8.40 3.57 -3.37
C CYS A 117 -9.40 2.86 -2.49
N TRP A 118 -8.96 1.83 -1.77
CA TRP A 118 -9.87 1.04 -0.93
C TRP A 118 -9.16 0.51 0.32
N THR A 119 -9.95 0.13 1.33
CA THR A 119 -9.46 -0.59 2.51
C THR A 119 -10.40 -1.74 2.85
N PRO A 120 -9.90 -2.82 3.47
CA PRO A 120 -10.75 -3.92 3.90
C PRO A 120 -11.86 -3.50 4.86
N SER A 121 -11.59 -2.55 5.75
CA SER A 121 -12.53 -2.12 6.79
C SER A 121 -13.56 -1.10 6.30
N ARG A 122 -13.21 -0.25 5.31
CA ARG A 122 -14.07 0.85 4.85
C ARG A 122 -14.58 0.72 3.43
N GLY A 123 -14.09 -0.29 2.71
CA GLY A 123 -14.42 -0.47 1.30
C GLY A 123 -13.81 0.60 0.39
N VAL A 124 -14.53 1.00 -0.64
CA VAL A 124 -14.08 2.01 -1.61
C VAL A 124 -14.01 3.39 -0.94
N LEU A 125 -12.84 3.98 -0.95
CA LEU A 125 -12.60 5.35 -0.48
C LEU A 125 -12.78 6.35 -1.62
N CYS A 126 -12.13 6.07 -2.76
CA CYS A 126 -12.14 6.90 -3.96
C CYS A 126 -11.93 6.03 -5.20
N PHE A 127 -12.44 6.49 -6.32
CA PHE A 127 -12.28 5.83 -7.60
C PHE A 127 -12.16 6.87 -8.72
N VAL A 128 -11.17 6.69 -9.59
CA VAL A 128 -11.03 7.46 -10.83
C VAL A 128 -11.24 6.50 -12.00
N PRO A 129 -12.26 6.73 -12.83
CA PRO A 129 -12.52 5.85 -13.98
C PRO A 129 -11.42 5.95 -15.04
N PRO A 130 -11.31 4.96 -15.94
CA PRO A 130 -10.47 5.08 -17.12
C PRO A 130 -10.93 6.28 -17.96
N PHE A 131 -10.00 6.92 -18.66
CA PHE A 131 -10.24 8.09 -19.52
C PHE A 131 -10.68 9.38 -18.83
N GLY A 132 -10.44 9.50 -17.51
CA GLY A 132 -10.80 10.67 -16.72
C GLY A 132 -12.31 10.91 -16.77
N GLY A 133 -12.97 10.74 -15.64
CA GLY A 133 -14.42 10.96 -15.58
C GLY A 133 -14.79 12.29 -16.21
N GLY A 134 -15.45 12.21 -17.36
CA GLY A 134 -15.93 13.35 -18.12
C GLY A 134 -17.08 14.07 -17.40
#